data_066b031df91a9a409dc7062d3c1b4830
#
_entry.id   066b031df91a9a409dc7062d3c1b4830
#
_cell.length_a   1.000
_cell.length_b   1.000
_cell.length_c   1.000
_cell.angle_alpha   90.00
_cell.angle_beta   90.00
_cell.angle_gamma   90.00
#
_symmetry.space_group_name_H-M   'P 1'
#
loop_
_entity.id
_entity.type
_entity.pdbx_description
1 polymer ?
#
loop_
_entity_poly.entity_id
_entity_poly.type
_entity_poly.pdbx_seq_one_letter_code
_entity_poly.pdbx_strand_id
1 'polypeptide(L)'
;VALFIFLAYSIYHFAQADYKEWKLNSPFSWIWGLLFFIGILLSHPNELNEILNQLTVPELPNLSGIVFSSLWNDIAVTCLAAGVFMGFRLKSKAMISISLSLLLSIQLSLIQAFGIYFIFNHSLLGWSHLKNHFKVNSIQLWKKAALFSFGAYALFFLLYWVLNEDFGNYVGTFFIFLSAISFPHVIRMNKFYDYFKN
;
A
#
# COMPACT_ATOMS: atom_id res chain seq x y z
N VAL A 1 -1.39 10.62 -15.53
CA VAL A 1 -0.37 9.61 -15.91
C VAL A 1 0.41 9.17 -14.68
N ALA A 2 1.02 10.09 -13.91
CA ALA A 2 1.88 9.75 -12.75
C ALA A 2 1.16 8.88 -11.70
N LEU A 3 -0.07 9.19 -11.35
CA LEU A 3 -0.88 8.42 -10.40
C LEU A 3 -1.08 6.97 -10.86
N PHE A 4 -1.40 6.76 -12.14
CA PHE A 4 -1.57 5.39 -12.68
C PHE A 4 -0.29 4.58 -12.64
N ILE A 5 0.84 5.20 -12.94
CA ILE A 5 2.15 4.55 -12.83
C ILE A 5 2.42 4.20 -11.37
N PHE A 6 2.16 5.12 -10.44
CA PHE A 6 2.29 4.87 -9.01
C PHE A 6 1.43 3.70 -8.54
N LEU A 7 0.15 3.67 -8.90
CA LEU A 7 -0.75 2.58 -8.54
C LEU A 7 -0.30 1.24 -9.14
N ALA A 8 0.07 1.23 -10.42
CA ALA A 8 0.51 0.01 -11.10
C ALA A 8 1.75 -0.60 -10.43
N TYR A 9 2.79 0.19 -10.18
CA TYR A 9 3.97 -0.36 -9.53
C TYR A 9 3.74 -0.66 -8.04
N SER A 10 2.83 0.04 -7.37
CA SER A 10 2.45 -0.27 -5.98
C SER A 10 1.73 -1.60 -5.89
N ILE A 11 0.77 -1.88 -6.78
CA ILE A 11 0.10 -3.18 -6.90
C ILE A 11 1.14 -4.30 -7.05
N TYR A 12 2.09 -4.12 -7.96
CA TYR A 12 3.17 -5.09 -8.16
C TYR A 12 4.05 -5.26 -6.93
N HIS A 13 4.48 -4.15 -6.33
CA HIS A 13 5.41 -4.18 -5.20
C HIS A 13 4.82 -4.82 -3.95
N PHE A 14 3.60 -4.45 -3.57
CA PHE A 14 2.94 -5.06 -2.42
C PHE A 14 2.71 -6.54 -2.64
N ALA A 15 2.23 -6.91 -3.84
CA ALA A 15 2.06 -8.30 -4.21
C ALA A 15 3.37 -9.10 -4.19
N GLN A 16 4.49 -8.50 -4.63
CA GLN A 16 5.80 -9.15 -4.64
C GLN A 16 6.32 -9.40 -3.21
N ALA A 17 6.11 -8.48 -2.29
CA ALA A 17 6.49 -8.66 -0.89
C ALA A 17 5.74 -9.84 -0.26
N ASP A 18 4.45 -9.92 -0.50
CA ASP A 18 3.57 -10.98 -0.01
C ASP A 18 3.83 -12.31 -0.74
N TYR A 19 4.20 -12.26 -2.04
CA TYR A 19 4.47 -13.44 -2.88
C TYR A 19 5.52 -14.38 -2.31
N LYS A 20 6.61 -13.86 -1.76
CA LYS A 20 7.67 -14.71 -1.19
C LYS A 20 7.17 -15.51 0.00
N GLU A 21 6.37 -14.87 0.85
CA GLU A 21 5.80 -15.51 2.01
C GLU A 21 4.82 -16.62 1.61
N TRP A 22 4.02 -16.37 0.58
CA TRP A 22 2.96 -17.28 0.16
C TRP A 22 3.38 -18.28 -0.94
N LYS A 23 4.58 -18.17 -1.48
CA LYS A 23 5.08 -19.03 -2.58
C LYS A 23 4.17 -19.03 -3.83
N LEU A 24 3.50 -17.90 -4.09
CA LEU A 24 2.64 -17.74 -5.26
C LEU A 24 3.45 -17.54 -6.54
N ASN A 25 2.92 -18.00 -7.68
CA ASN A 25 3.46 -17.69 -8.99
C ASN A 25 3.24 -16.21 -9.35
N SER A 26 4.11 -15.65 -10.18
CA SER A 26 4.07 -14.24 -10.56
C SER A 26 2.68 -13.74 -11.03
N PRO A 27 1.89 -14.45 -11.86
CA PRO A 27 0.53 -14.03 -12.22
C PRO A 27 -0.41 -13.92 -11.01
N PHE A 28 -0.30 -14.84 -10.06
CA PHE A 28 -1.13 -14.81 -8.85
C PHE A 28 -0.77 -13.64 -7.93
N SER A 29 0.50 -13.22 -7.89
CA SER A 29 0.87 -12.04 -7.12
C SER A 29 0.24 -10.76 -7.68
N TRP A 30 0.18 -10.61 -9.01
CA TRP A 30 -0.52 -9.48 -9.63
C TRP A 30 -2.02 -9.48 -9.33
N ILE A 31 -2.67 -10.65 -9.43
CA ILE A 31 -4.09 -10.81 -9.08
C ILE A 31 -4.31 -10.43 -7.61
N TRP A 32 -3.46 -10.91 -6.71
CA TRP A 32 -3.54 -10.57 -5.30
C TRP A 32 -3.38 -9.07 -5.04
N GLY A 33 -2.35 -8.44 -5.60
CA GLY A 33 -2.13 -7.00 -5.44
C GLY A 33 -3.30 -6.18 -5.97
N LEU A 34 -3.89 -6.59 -7.09
CA LEU A 34 -5.06 -5.95 -7.67
C LEU A 34 -6.29 -6.09 -6.75
N LEU A 35 -6.59 -7.30 -6.27
CA LEU A 35 -7.70 -7.55 -5.34
C LEU A 35 -7.56 -6.74 -4.07
N PHE A 36 -6.35 -6.68 -3.52
CA PHE A 36 -6.04 -5.87 -2.34
C PHE A 36 -6.32 -4.38 -2.59
N PHE A 37 -5.76 -3.80 -3.67
CA PHE A 37 -5.93 -2.38 -3.96
C PHE A 37 -7.38 -2.03 -4.32
N ILE A 38 -8.05 -2.84 -5.12
CA ILE A 38 -9.47 -2.66 -5.40
C ILE A 38 -10.28 -2.74 -4.09
N GLY A 39 -10.01 -3.75 -3.27
CA GLY A 39 -10.70 -3.94 -2.01
C GLY A 39 -10.58 -2.73 -1.10
N ILE A 40 -9.37 -2.21 -0.88
CA ILE A 40 -9.15 -1.09 0.04
C ILE A 40 -9.62 0.25 -0.53
N LEU A 41 -9.39 0.53 -1.82
CA LEU A 41 -9.74 1.81 -2.41
C LEU A 41 -11.25 1.96 -2.61
N LEU A 42 -11.90 0.93 -3.12
CA LEU A 42 -13.35 0.98 -3.40
C LEU A 42 -14.22 0.81 -2.15
N SER A 43 -13.65 0.34 -1.03
CA SER A 43 -14.37 0.37 0.26
C SER A 43 -14.45 1.78 0.88
N HIS A 44 -13.70 2.76 0.34
CA HIS A 44 -13.66 4.13 0.83
C HIS A 44 -13.87 5.15 -0.32
N PRO A 45 -14.99 5.07 -1.06
CA PRO A 45 -15.15 5.80 -2.32
C PRO A 45 -15.16 7.32 -2.14
N ASN A 46 -15.72 7.83 -1.05
CA ASN A 46 -15.77 9.27 -0.78
C ASN A 46 -14.37 9.85 -0.53
N GLU A 47 -13.60 9.20 0.34
CA GLU A 47 -12.23 9.63 0.65
C GLU A 47 -11.31 9.48 -0.56
N LEU A 48 -11.49 8.40 -1.34
CA LEU A 48 -10.75 8.21 -2.59
C LEU A 48 -11.04 9.36 -3.57
N ASN A 49 -12.31 9.76 -3.69
CA ASN A 49 -12.69 10.88 -4.56
C ASN A 49 -12.09 12.21 -4.08
N GLU A 50 -12.08 12.47 -2.78
CA GLU A 50 -11.42 13.65 -2.20
C GLU A 50 -9.92 13.69 -2.53
N ILE A 51 -9.22 12.57 -2.35
CA ILE A 51 -7.80 12.44 -2.68
C ILE A 51 -7.56 12.66 -4.18
N LEU A 52 -8.38 12.04 -5.03
CA LEU A 52 -8.24 12.20 -6.47
C LEU A 52 -8.48 13.65 -6.91
N ASN A 53 -9.46 14.33 -6.33
CA ASN A 53 -9.73 15.75 -6.62
C ASN A 53 -8.56 16.66 -6.19
N GLN A 54 -7.86 16.32 -5.11
CA GLN A 54 -6.66 17.07 -4.69
C GLN A 54 -5.43 16.81 -5.56
N LEU A 55 -5.33 15.60 -6.12
CA LEU A 55 -4.19 15.19 -6.95
C LEU A 55 -4.37 15.49 -8.44
N THR A 56 -5.60 15.75 -8.89
CA THR A 56 -5.89 16.00 -10.30
C THR A 56 -5.77 17.49 -10.60
N VAL A 57 -5.09 17.78 -11.72
CA VAL A 57 -5.08 19.11 -12.29
C VAL A 57 -6.53 19.50 -12.68
N PRO A 58 -6.94 20.76 -12.50
CA PRO A 58 -8.33 21.21 -12.71
C PRO A 58 -8.97 20.89 -14.08
N GLU A 59 -8.17 20.43 -15.03
CA GLU A 59 -8.59 20.12 -16.41
C GLU A 59 -9.07 18.67 -16.62
N LEU A 60 -8.96 17.78 -15.62
CA LEU A 60 -9.54 16.46 -15.75
C LEU A 60 -11.06 16.52 -15.49
N PRO A 61 -11.86 15.77 -16.28
CA PRO A 61 -13.31 15.75 -16.07
C PRO A 61 -13.59 15.37 -14.64
N ASN A 62 -14.44 16.17 -14.01
CA ASN A 62 -14.85 16.03 -12.63
C ASN A 62 -15.36 14.60 -12.37
N LEU A 63 -14.52 13.74 -11.78
CA LEU A 63 -14.86 12.36 -11.45
C LEU A 63 -15.96 12.28 -10.39
N SER A 64 -16.34 13.41 -9.76
CA SER A 64 -17.47 13.50 -8.84
C SER A 64 -18.82 13.19 -9.50
N GLY A 65 -18.90 13.19 -10.83
CA GLY A 65 -20.07 12.74 -11.58
C GLY A 65 -20.20 11.22 -11.70
N ILE A 66 -19.13 10.47 -11.39
CA ILE A 66 -19.21 9.03 -11.24
C ILE A 66 -19.80 8.80 -9.84
N VAL A 67 -21.12 8.64 -9.82
CA VAL A 67 -21.85 8.27 -8.60
C VAL A 67 -21.26 6.96 -8.09
N PHE A 68 -20.38 7.05 -7.07
CA PHE A 68 -19.90 5.90 -6.33
C PHE A 68 -21.11 5.31 -5.61
N SER A 69 -21.78 4.40 -6.29
CA SER A 69 -22.97 3.71 -5.80
C SER A 69 -22.56 2.64 -4.78
N SER A 70 -23.55 2.08 -4.08
CA SER A 70 -23.40 0.87 -3.25
C SER A 70 -22.64 -0.26 -3.99
N LEU A 71 -22.72 -0.27 -5.32
CA LEU A 71 -22.00 -1.22 -6.19
C LEU A 71 -20.48 -1.26 -5.92
N TRP A 72 -19.84 -0.11 -5.64
CA TRP A 72 -18.40 -0.09 -5.37
C TRP A 72 -18.03 -0.76 -4.05
N ASN A 73 -18.85 -0.57 -3.03
CA ASN A 73 -18.69 -1.30 -1.77
C ASN A 73 -18.90 -2.80 -1.95
N ASP A 74 -19.89 -3.21 -2.75
CA ASP A 74 -20.15 -4.62 -3.04
C ASP A 74 -18.98 -5.25 -3.80
N ILE A 75 -18.39 -4.53 -4.76
CA ILE A 75 -17.17 -4.96 -5.46
C ILE A 75 -16.00 -5.07 -4.46
N ALA A 76 -15.79 -4.09 -3.59
CA ALA A 76 -14.72 -4.11 -2.59
C ALA A 76 -14.85 -5.30 -1.65
N VAL A 77 -16.04 -5.50 -1.07
CA VAL A 77 -16.32 -6.64 -0.18
C VAL A 77 -16.12 -7.96 -0.91
N THR A 78 -16.57 -8.06 -2.16
CA THR A 78 -16.39 -9.27 -3.00
C THR A 78 -14.90 -9.56 -3.24
N CYS A 79 -14.10 -8.53 -3.56
CA CYS A 79 -12.65 -8.68 -3.74
C CYS A 79 -11.96 -9.16 -2.46
N LEU A 80 -12.31 -8.57 -1.31
CA LEU A 80 -11.73 -8.97 -0.02
C LEU A 80 -12.18 -10.38 0.40
N ALA A 81 -13.44 -10.73 0.16
CA ALA A 81 -13.95 -12.08 0.39
C ALA A 81 -13.27 -13.12 -0.52
N ALA A 82 -13.03 -12.76 -1.79
CA ALA A 82 -12.24 -13.58 -2.70
C ALA A 82 -10.81 -13.79 -2.19
N GLY A 83 -10.20 -12.77 -1.59
CA GLY A 83 -8.90 -12.88 -0.91
C GLY A 83 -8.92 -13.88 0.26
N VAL A 84 -9.96 -13.86 1.09
CA VAL A 84 -10.15 -14.86 2.16
C VAL A 84 -10.27 -16.26 1.57
N PHE A 85 -11.12 -16.42 0.55
CA PHE A 85 -11.30 -17.71 -0.13
C PHE A 85 -10.00 -18.23 -0.75
N MET A 86 -9.25 -17.39 -1.45
CA MET A 86 -7.93 -17.72 -1.97
C MET A 86 -6.97 -18.15 -0.86
N GLY A 87 -6.99 -17.44 0.27
CA GLY A 87 -6.18 -17.78 1.43
C GLY A 87 -6.48 -19.18 1.98
N PHE A 88 -7.75 -19.57 2.06
CA PHE A 88 -8.14 -20.93 2.43
C PHE A 88 -7.67 -21.97 1.41
N ARG A 89 -7.87 -21.72 0.12
CA ARG A 89 -7.45 -22.63 -0.95
C ARG A 89 -5.94 -22.83 -1.00
N LEU A 90 -5.17 -21.77 -0.77
CA LEU A 90 -3.71 -21.79 -0.77
C LEU A 90 -3.10 -22.11 0.60
N LYS A 91 -3.95 -22.35 1.62
CA LYS A 91 -3.54 -22.60 3.01
C LYS A 91 -2.63 -21.48 3.56
N SER A 92 -2.85 -20.25 3.14
CA SER A 92 -2.08 -19.09 3.55
C SER A 92 -2.79 -18.33 4.68
N LYS A 93 -2.28 -18.49 5.89
CA LYS A 93 -2.78 -17.75 7.05
C LYS A 93 -2.60 -16.23 6.87
N ALA A 94 -1.52 -15.81 6.20
CA ALA A 94 -1.26 -14.40 5.93
C ALA A 94 -2.33 -13.78 5.04
N MET A 95 -2.69 -14.42 3.91
CA MET A 95 -3.77 -13.93 3.04
C MET A 95 -5.09 -13.80 3.79
N ILE A 96 -5.45 -14.84 4.58
CA ILE A 96 -6.68 -14.82 5.37
C ILE A 96 -6.66 -13.66 6.36
N SER A 97 -5.57 -13.51 7.11
CA SER A 97 -5.41 -12.45 8.11
C SER A 97 -5.49 -11.07 7.48
N ILE A 98 -4.80 -10.83 6.36
CA ILE A 98 -4.81 -9.55 5.65
C ILE A 98 -6.23 -9.22 5.17
N SER A 99 -6.87 -10.16 4.46
CA SER A 99 -8.21 -9.93 3.91
C SER A 99 -9.24 -9.69 5.00
N LEU A 100 -9.18 -10.43 6.12
CA LEU A 100 -10.06 -10.21 7.26
C LEU A 100 -9.79 -8.86 7.94
N SER A 101 -8.52 -8.49 8.11
CA SER A 101 -8.16 -7.18 8.68
C SER A 101 -8.72 -6.04 7.83
N LEU A 102 -8.65 -6.15 6.50
CA LEU A 102 -9.19 -5.15 5.59
C LEU A 102 -10.71 -5.13 5.60
N LEU A 103 -11.39 -6.27 5.66
CA LEU A 103 -12.84 -6.33 5.84
C LEU A 103 -13.28 -5.63 7.14
N LEU A 104 -12.57 -5.85 8.23
CA LEU A 104 -12.84 -5.17 9.50
C LEU A 104 -12.52 -3.66 9.44
N SER A 105 -11.58 -3.25 8.61
CA SER A 105 -11.16 -1.85 8.47
C SER A 105 -12.09 -1.00 7.58
N ILE A 106 -13.10 -1.58 6.94
CA ILE A 106 -14.07 -0.83 6.11
C ILE A 106 -14.77 0.30 6.89
N GLN A 107 -14.90 0.17 8.20
CA GLN A 107 -15.49 1.19 9.09
C GLN A 107 -14.49 2.28 9.50
N LEU A 108 -13.23 2.16 9.15
CA LEU A 108 -12.18 3.14 9.43
C LEU A 108 -12.02 4.11 8.24
N SER A 109 -11.18 5.13 8.38
CA SER A 109 -10.81 5.94 7.21
C SER A 109 -9.87 5.16 6.26
N LEU A 110 -9.84 5.56 4.99
CA LEU A 110 -8.94 4.96 3.98
C LEU A 110 -7.47 4.96 4.46
N ILE A 111 -7.02 6.06 5.05
CA ILE A 111 -5.65 6.18 5.58
C ILE A 111 -5.42 5.20 6.73
N GLN A 112 -6.38 5.05 7.63
CA GLN A 112 -6.27 4.10 8.75
C GLN A 112 -6.27 2.65 8.25
N ALA A 113 -7.16 2.31 7.33
CA ALA A 113 -7.24 0.98 6.72
C ALA A 113 -5.93 0.61 6.00
N PHE A 114 -5.42 1.54 5.17
CA PHE A 114 -4.13 1.39 4.50
C PHE A 114 -2.97 1.30 5.51
N GLY A 115 -2.98 2.14 6.54
CA GLY A 115 -1.97 2.15 7.60
C GLY A 115 -1.89 0.83 8.36
N ILE A 116 -3.03 0.21 8.68
CA ILE A 116 -3.08 -1.11 9.31
C ILE A 116 -2.38 -2.15 8.46
N TYR A 117 -2.72 -2.25 7.19
CA TYR A 117 -2.04 -3.17 6.28
C TYR A 117 -0.55 -2.85 6.16
N PHE A 118 -0.22 -1.58 5.91
CA PHE A 118 1.16 -1.15 5.67
C PHE A 118 2.07 -1.42 6.86
N ILE A 119 1.62 -1.11 8.08
CA ILE A 119 2.43 -1.27 9.30
C ILE A 119 2.51 -2.74 9.70
N PHE A 120 1.36 -3.41 9.85
CA PHE A 120 1.30 -4.73 10.46
C PHE A 120 1.60 -5.88 9.51
N ASN A 121 1.47 -5.67 8.19
CA ASN A 121 1.82 -6.69 7.22
C ASN A 121 3.07 -6.31 6.43
N HIS A 122 2.95 -5.32 5.55
CA HIS A 122 4.02 -5.00 4.61
C HIS A 122 5.34 -4.63 5.30
N SER A 123 5.31 -3.73 6.28
CA SER A 123 6.53 -3.27 6.95
C SER A 123 7.15 -4.34 7.85
N LEU A 124 6.33 -5.08 8.62
CA LEU A 124 6.84 -6.15 9.49
C LEU A 124 7.41 -7.32 8.68
N LEU A 125 6.77 -7.66 7.57
CA LEU A 125 7.26 -8.71 6.68
C LEU A 125 8.57 -8.30 6.02
N GLY A 126 8.63 -7.10 5.44
CA GLY A 126 9.85 -6.54 4.89
C GLY A 126 10.99 -6.46 5.90
N TRP A 127 10.69 -6.08 7.14
CA TRP A 127 11.65 -6.06 8.24
C TRP A 127 12.20 -7.46 8.55
N SER A 128 11.32 -8.47 8.57
CA SER A 128 11.72 -9.87 8.77
C SER A 128 12.62 -10.36 7.64
N HIS A 129 12.28 -10.07 6.39
CA HIS A 129 13.10 -10.43 5.23
C HIS A 129 14.49 -9.81 5.29
N LEU A 130 14.58 -8.52 5.62
CA LEU A 130 15.87 -7.82 5.75
C LEU A 130 16.74 -8.39 6.90
N LYS A 131 16.12 -8.65 8.06
CA LYS A 131 16.83 -9.29 9.18
C LYS A 131 17.44 -10.62 8.81
N ASN A 132 16.64 -11.47 8.18
CA ASN A 132 17.06 -12.81 7.78
C ASN A 132 18.16 -12.76 6.72
N HIS A 133 18.04 -11.84 5.76
CA HIS A 133 19.04 -11.67 4.71
C HIS A 133 20.38 -11.18 5.26
N PHE A 134 20.36 -10.12 6.06
CA PHE A 134 21.58 -9.53 6.60
C PHE A 134 22.11 -10.27 7.84
N LYS A 135 21.38 -11.29 8.31
CA LYS A 135 21.72 -12.06 9.53
C LYS A 135 21.96 -11.14 10.73
N VAL A 136 21.14 -10.12 10.90
CA VAL A 136 21.23 -9.12 11.97
C VAL A 136 20.00 -9.19 12.88
N ASN A 137 20.15 -8.69 14.11
CA ASN A 137 19.01 -8.52 15.00
C ASN A 137 18.24 -7.20 14.69
N SER A 138 17.06 -7.05 15.28
CA SER A 138 16.20 -5.88 15.04
C SER A 138 16.87 -4.55 15.42
N ILE A 139 17.66 -4.53 16.49
CA ILE A 139 18.36 -3.31 16.95
C ILE A 139 19.44 -2.89 15.96
N GLN A 140 20.20 -3.85 15.46
CA GLN A 140 21.24 -3.60 14.46
C GLN A 140 20.64 -3.11 13.15
N LEU A 141 19.52 -3.70 12.71
CA LEU A 141 18.82 -3.27 11.51
C LEU A 141 18.26 -1.86 11.70
N TRP A 142 17.65 -1.60 12.86
CA TRP A 142 17.13 -0.28 13.19
C TRP A 142 18.19 0.81 13.15
N LYS A 143 19.38 0.55 13.76
CA LYS A 143 20.51 1.50 13.71
C LYS A 143 20.94 1.81 12.28
N LYS A 144 20.95 0.82 11.38
CA LYS A 144 21.28 1.01 9.97
C LYS A 144 20.20 1.82 9.21
N ALA A 145 18.92 1.61 9.55
CA ALA A 145 17.81 2.30 8.93
C ALA A 145 17.55 3.70 9.53
N ALA A 146 18.02 3.97 10.74
CA ALA A 146 17.67 5.16 11.52
C ALA A 146 17.94 6.46 10.77
N LEU A 147 19.10 6.60 10.12
CA LEU A 147 19.44 7.81 9.37
C LEU A 147 18.41 8.12 8.26
N PHE A 148 18.02 7.09 7.51
CA PHE A 148 17.03 7.24 6.45
C PHE A 148 15.64 7.52 7.01
N SER A 149 15.26 6.86 8.11
CA SER A 149 13.98 7.08 8.78
C SER A 149 13.87 8.50 9.33
N PHE A 150 14.89 8.97 10.04
CA PHE A 150 14.92 10.35 10.54
C PHE A 150 14.93 11.37 9.40
N GLY A 151 15.68 11.10 8.31
CA GLY A 151 15.67 11.95 7.11
C GLY A 151 14.29 12.03 6.46
N ALA A 152 13.57 10.91 6.37
CA ALA A 152 12.21 10.88 5.85
C ALA A 152 11.23 11.67 6.75
N TYR A 153 11.31 11.50 8.08
CA TYR A 153 10.51 12.31 9.02
C TYR A 153 10.84 13.80 8.93
N ALA A 154 12.12 14.15 8.89
CA ALA A 154 12.54 15.56 8.76
C ALA A 154 12.03 16.17 7.46
N LEU A 155 12.11 15.46 6.34
CA LEU A 155 11.56 15.90 5.07
C LEU A 155 10.03 16.04 5.11
N PHE A 156 9.34 15.10 5.72
CA PHE A 156 7.89 15.17 5.89
C PHE A 156 7.47 16.38 6.70
N PHE A 157 8.11 16.63 7.84
CA PHE A 157 7.84 17.81 8.67
C PHE A 157 8.23 19.11 8.00
N LEU A 158 9.32 19.13 7.22
CA LEU A 158 9.71 20.30 6.43
C LEU A 158 8.65 20.63 5.38
N LEU A 159 8.18 19.63 4.64
CA LEU A 159 7.10 19.82 3.66
C LEU A 159 5.83 20.31 4.32
N TYR A 160 5.45 19.72 5.46
CA TYR A 160 4.33 20.17 6.27
C TYR A 160 4.44 21.65 6.65
N TRP A 161 5.60 22.06 7.12
CA TRP A 161 5.84 23.44 7.58
C TRP A 161 5.90 24.45 6.44
N VAL A 162 6.52 24.07 5.30
CA VAL A 162 6.68 24.96 4.13
C VAL A 162 5.37 25.17 3.40
N LEU A 163 4.55 24.11 3.28
CA LEU A 163 3.30 24.20 2.53
C LEU A 163 2.19 24.90 3.29
N ASN A 164 2.30 25.01 4.62
CA ASN A 164 1.38 25.74 5.51
C ASN A 164 -0.11 25.56 5.16
N GLU A 165 -0.49 24.36 4.80
CA GLU A 165 -1.78 24.03 4.19
C GLU A 165 -2.77 23.48 5.22
N ASP A 166 -4.07 23.61 4.94
CA ASP A 166 -5.14 23.01 5.72
C ASP A 166 -5.07 21.46 5.67
N PHE A 167 -5.61 20.81 6.71
CA PHE A 167 -5.51 19.35 6.89
C PHE A 167 -5.93 18.53 5.67
N GLY A 168 -6.88 19.02 4.86
CA GLY A 168 -7.30 18.36 3.60
C GLY A 168 -6.17 18.20 2.58
N ASN A 169 -5.30 19.20 2.48
CA ASN A 169 -4.17 19.20 1.55
C ASN A 169 -3.03 18.30 2.01
N TYR A 170 -2.98 17.91 3.30
CA TYR A 170 -1.97 16.96 3.81
C TYR A 170 -2.07 15.58 3.19
N VAL A 171 -3.28 15.12 2.92
CA VAL A 171 -3.51 13.80 2.35
C VAL A 171 -2.88 13.73 0.96
N GLY A 172 -3.11 14.74 0.12
CA GLY A 172 -2.48 14.86 -1.21
C GLY A 172 -0.96 14.91 -1.10
N THR A 173 -0.43 15.78 -0.23
CA THR A 173 1.02 15.92 0.01
C THR A 173 1.63 14.64 0.54
N PHE A 174 0.95 13.94 1.45
CA PHE A 174 1.38 12.64 1.96
C PHE A 174 1.49 11.59 0.86
N PHE A 175 0.51 11.52 -0.05
CA PHE A 175 0.56 10.59 -1.18
C PHE A 175 1.67 10.94 -2.18
N ILE A 176 1.91 12.22 -2.45
CA ILE A 176 3.05 12.65 -3.29
C ILE A 176 4.38 12.23 -2.63
N PHE A 177 4.52 12.48 -1.34
CA PHE A 177 5.70 12.09 -0.56
C PHE A 177 5.91 10.57 -0.55
N LEU A 178 4.85 9.78 -0.27
CA LEU A 178 4.91 8.33 -0.37
C LEU A 178 5.33 7.86 -1.76
N SER A 179 4.80 8.47 -2.82
CA SER A 179 5.13 8.13 -4.20
C SER A 179 6.61 8.37 -4.48
N ALA A 180 7.14 9.52 -4.05
CA ALA A 180 8.52 9.91 -4.25
C ALA A 180 9.52 8.96 -3.54
N ILE A 181 9.20 8.54 -2.31
CA ILE A 181 10.04 7.61 -1.54
C ILE A 181 9.85 6.15 -2.04
N SER A 182 8.64 5.77 -2.40
CA SER A 182 8.34 4.41 -2.80
C SER A 182 9.04 4.01 -4.10
N PHE A 183 9.18 4.91 -5.04
CA PHE A 183 9.80 4.59 -6.34
C PHE A 183 11.23 4.03 -6.21
N PRO A 184 12.20 4.72 -5.59
CA PRO A 184 13.53 4.18 -5.37
C PRO A 184 13.54 2.97 -4.44
N HIS A 185 12.61 2.91 -3.47
CA HIS A 185 12.44 1.75 -2.59
C HIS A 185 12.05 0.51 -3.37
N VAL A 186 11.05 0.59 -4.24
CA VAL A 186 10.60 -0.55 -5.07
C VAL A 186 11.71 -1.06 -5.98
N ILE A 187 12.48 -0.17 -6.63
CA ILE A 187 13.61 -0.56 -7.47
C ILE A 187 14.65 -1.35 -6.65
N ARG A 188 14.95 -0.91 -5.43
CA ARG A 188 15.91 -1.59 -4.55
C ARG A 188 15.36 -2.92 -4.05
N MET A 189 14.10 -2.98 -3.68
CA MET A 189 13.45 -4.21 -3.22
C MET A 189 13.30 -5.23 -4.35
N ASN A 190 13.06 -4.82 -5.59
CA ASN A 190 13.08 -5.73 -6.72
C ASN A 190 14.44 -6.43 -6.87
N LYS A 191 15.54 -5.67 -6.84
CA LYS A 191 16.89 -6.24 -6.88
C LYS A 191 17.14 -7.18 -5.69
N PHE A 192 16.68 -6.80 -4.52
CA PHE A 192 16.77 -7.62 -3.31
C PHE A 192 16.03 -8.94 -3.47
N TYR A 193 14.78 -8.93 -3.96
CA TYR A 193 13.99 -10.13 -4.16
C TYR A 193 14.47 -11.00 -5.32
N ASP A 194 15.05 -10.43 -6.37
CA ASP A 194 15.64 -11.21 -7.47
C ASP A 194 16.86 -12.02 -7.02
N TYR A 195 17.64 -11.50 -6.08
CA TYR A 195 18.76 -12.25 -5.49
C TYR A 195 18.33 -13.54 -4.77
N PHE A 196 17.08 -13.64 -4.33
CA PHE A 196 16.56 -14.85 -3.68
C PHE A 196 15.89 -15.84 -4.63
N LYS A 197 15.75 -15.50 -5.92
CA LYS A 197 15.19 -16.43 -6.92
C LYS A 197 16.23 -17.44 -7.42
N ASN A 198 17.51 -17.11 -7.23
CA ASN A 198 18.66 -17.95 -7.55
C ASN A 198 19.20 -18.62 -6.28
#